data_272e4b6345fdfdb65a528b9a438dfa3e
#
_entry.id   272e4b6345fdfdb65a528b9a438dfa3e
#
_cell.length_a   1.000
_cell.length_b   1.000
_cell.length_c   1.000
_cell.angle_alpha   90.00
_cell.angle_beta   90.00
_cell.angle_gamma   90.00
#
_symmetry.space_group_name_H-M   'P 1'
#
loop_
_entity.id
_entity.type
_entity.pdbx_description
1 polymer ?
#
loop_
_entity_poly.entity_id
_entity_poly.type
_entity_poly.pdbx_seq_one_letter_code
_entity_poly.pdbx_strand_id
1 'polypeptide(L)'
;MKLGITIQDLSREIGINRTYLSNYINETYQTNFNGWINDLRIEEAKQKIMQSPEINLSDLAEAVGFADQAHFSKQFKQKEGIPPSIWKKEHRPPKEKI
;
A
#
# COMPACT_ATOMS: atom_id res chain seq x y z
N MET A 1 -0.80 2.90 11.41
CA MET A 1 -1.82 1.94 11.01
C MET A 1 -1.19 0.59 10.71
N LYS A 2 -1.83 -0.46 11.18
CA LYS A 2 -1.37 -1.80 10.89
C LYS A 2 -1.95 -2.28 9.58
N LEU A 3 -1.10 -2.53 8.62
CA LEU A 3 -1.54 -3.08 7.34
C LEU A 3 -1.48 -4.59 7.46
N GLY A 4 -2.43 -5.29 6.98
CA GLY A 4 -2.56 -6.73 7.18
C GLY A 4 -3.70 -7.10 8.08
N ILE A 5 -4.44 -6.10 8.53
CA ILE A 5 -5.66 -6.37 9.31
C ILE A 5 -6.78 -6.78 8.38
N THR A 6 -7.76 -7.46 8.93
CA THR A 6 -8.97 -7.81 8.19
C THR A 6 -10.04 -6.76 8.42
N ILE A 7 -11.08 -6.80 7.58
CA ILE A 7 -12.21 -5.89 7.78
C ILE A 7 -12.89 -6.16 9.11
N GLN A 8 -12.84 -7.41 9.57
CA GLN A 8 -13.41 -7.78 10.85
C GLN A 8 -12.63 -7.14 11.99
N ASP A 9 -11.31 -7.16 11.91
CA ASP A 9 -10.47 -6.51 12.91
C ASP A 9 -10.72 -5.02 12.95
N LEU A 10 -10.81 -4.40 11.79
CA LEU A 10 -11.03 -2.97 11.72
C LEU A 10 -12.39 -2.58 12.27
N SER A 11 -13.43 -3.32 11.92
CA SER A 11 -14.77 -3.00 12.41
C SER A 11 -14.85 -3.15 13.92
N ARG A 12 -14.14 -4.13 14.47
CA ARG A 12 -14.09 -4.30 15.92
C ARG A 12 -13.38 -3.14 16.60
N GLU A 13 -12.30 -2.68 15.99
CA GLU A 13 -11.50 -1.60 16.56
C GLU A 13 -12.25 -0.29 16.60
N ILE A 14 -13.01 0.02 15.56
CA ILE A 14 -13.73 1.28 15.50
C ILE A 14 -15.18 1.15 15.94
N GLY A 15 -15.60 -0.06 16.31
CA GLY A 15 -16.90 -0.27 16.94
C GLY A 15 -18.10 -0.20 16.01
N ILE A 16 -17.92 -0.48 14.72
CA ILE A 16 -19.05 -0.49 13.80
C ILE A 16 -19.18 -1.85 13.17
N ASN A 17 -20.38 -2.10 12.62
CA ASN A 17 -20.71 -3.34 12.00
C ASN A 17 -19.89 -3.58 10.74
N ARG A 18 -19.48 -4.84 10.54
CA ARG A 18 -18.65 -5.19 9.39
C ARG A 18 -19.35 -4.89 8.08
N THR A 19 -20.65 -5.19 7.98
CA THR A 19 -21.39 -4.93 6.76
C THR A 19 -21.48 -3.43 6.48
N TYR A 20 -21.70 -2.65 7.54
CA TYR A 20 -21.74 -1.20 7.41
C TYR A 20 -20.40 -0.67 6.91
N LEU A 21 -19.31 -1.15 7.47
CA LEU A 21 -17.98 -0.71 7.07
C LEU A 21 -17.71 -1.08 5.62
N SER A 22 -18.07 -2.29 5.21
CA SER A 22 -17.88 -2.74 3.84
C SER A 22 -18.64 -1.86 2.87
N ASN A 23 -19.89 -1.54 3.19
CA ASN A 23 -20.71 -0.68 2.35
C ASN A 23 -20.15 0.73 2.29
N TYR A 24 -19.68 1.24 3.41
CA TYR A 24 -19.09 2.57 3.45
C TYR A 24 -17.87 2.66 2.54
N ILE A 25 -17.01 1.66 2.58
CA ILE A 25 -15.81 1.64 1.75
C ILE A 25 -16.20 1.57 0.27
N ASN A 26 -17.18 0.72 -0.06
CA ASN A 26 -17.63 0.61 -1.44
C ASN A 26 -18.19 1.93 -1.96
N GLU A 27 -19.00 2.59 -1.17
CA GLU A 27 -19.66 3.81 -1.61
C GLU A 27 -18.70 5.01 -1.63
N THR A 28 -17.82 5.06 -0.65
CA THR A 28 -16.93 6.21 -0.51
C THR A 28 -15.75 6.12 -1.46
N TYR A 29 -15.15 4.95 -1.58
CA TYR A 29 -13.93 4.76 -2.36
C TYR A 29 -14.15 3.99 -3.64
N GLN A 30 -15.35 3.50 -3.87
CA GLN A 30 -15.71 2.74 -5.07
C GLN A 30 -14.82 1.52 -5.27
N THR A 31 -14.50 0.85 -4.15
CA THR A 31 -13.68 -0.34 -4.16
C THR A 31 -14.09 -1.19 -2.96
N ASN A 32 -13.65 -2.44 -2.95
CA ASN A 32 -13.91 -3.27 -1.80
C ASN A 32 -12.81 -3.08 -0.77
N PHE A 33 -12.96 -3.76 0.39
CA PHE A 33 -12.01 -3.60 1.48
C PHE A 33 -10.60 -4.01 1.05
N ASN A 34 -10.47 -5.12 0.31
CA ASN A 34 -9.15 -5.58 -0.10
C ASN A 34 -8.46 -4.57 -1.02
N GLY A 35 -9.21 -3.98 -1.94
CA GLY A 35 -8.66 -2.95 -2.81
C GLY A 35 -8.24 -1.72 -2.03
N TRP A 36 -9.07 -1.34 -1.05
CA TRP A 36 -8.76 -0.19 -0.20
C TRP A 36 -7.49 -0.42 0.60
N ILE A 37 -7.35 -1.60 1.20
CA ILE A 37 -6.16 -1.94 1.97
C ILE A 37 -4.92 -1.98 1.07
N ASN A 38 -5.06 -2.54 -0.14
CA ASN A 38 -3.94 -2.56 -1.07
C ASN A 38 -3.50 -1.15 -1.46
N ASP A 39 -4.46 -0.25 -1.65
CA ASP A 39 -4.13 1.14 -1.94
C ASP A 39 -3.36 1.77 -0.79
N LEU A 40 -3.76 1.50 0.45
CA LEU A 40 -3.03 2.02 1.60
C LEU A 40 -1.62 1.45 1.67
N ARG A 41 -1.47 0.16 1.36
CA ARG A 41 -0.15 -0.46 1.34
C ARG A 41 0.75 0.18 0.29
N ILE A 42 0.20 0.50 -0.87
CA ILE A 42 0.98 1.15 -1.92
C ILE A 42 1.38 2.56 -1.49
N GLU A 43 0.47 3.31 -0.86
CA GLU A 43 0.81 4.63 -0.37
C GLU A 43 1.90 4.56 0.69
N GLU A 44 1.82 3.60 1.58
CA GLU A 44 2.85 3.39 2.58
C GLU A 44 4.20 3.05 1.93
N ALA A 45 4.16 2.23 0.89
CA ALA A 45 5.38 1.86 0.17
C ALA A 45 6.03 3.09 -0.45
N LYS A 46 5.23 3.97 -1.02
CA LYS A 46 5.76 5.20 -1.62
C LYS A 46 6.45 6.05 -0.58
N GLN A 47 5.85 6.17 0.60
CA GLN A 47 6.47 6.94 1.66
C GLN A 47 7.76 6.32 2.16
N LYS A 48 7.78 4.99 2.26
CA LYS A 48 9.01 4.31 2.68
C LYS A 48 10.13 4.50 1.66
N ILE A 49 9.80 4.51 0.38
CA ILE A 49 10.79 4.78 -0.65
C ILE A 49 11.34 6.20 -0.51
N MET A 50 10.46 7.14 -0.25
CA MET A 50 10.91 8.53 -0.08
C MET A 50 11.80 8.70 1.14
N GLN A 51 11.52 7.96 2.20
CA GLN A 51 12.32 8.03 3.42
C GLN A 51 13.62 7.25 3.30
N SER A 52 13.59 6.13 2.60
CA SER A 52 14.76 5.26 2.46
C SER A 52 14.88 4.80 1.02
N PRO A 53 15.39 5.67 0.14
CA PRO A 53 15.43 5.32 -1.28
C PRO A 53 16.24 4.10 -1.62
N GLU A 54 17.05 3.61 -0.69
CA GLU A 54 17.90 2.45 -0.94
C GLU A 54 17.29 1.15 -0.47
N ILE A 55 16.08 1.20 0.10
CA ILE A 55 15.42 -0.03 0.52
C ILE A 55 15.18 -0.91 -0.70
N ASN A 56 15.47 -2.22 -0.59
CA ASN A 56 15.22 -3.09 -1.72
C ASN A 56 13.74 -3.46 -1.77
N LEU A 57 13.29 -3.89 -2.93
CA LEU A 57 11.87 -4.12 -3.16
C LEU A 57 11.32 -5.29 -2.38
N SER A 58 12.14 -6.29 -2.12
CA SER A 58 11.71 -7.44 -1.33
C SER A 58 11.42 -7.02 0.10
N ASP A 59 12.31 -6.25 0.70
CA ASP A 59 12.10 -5.73 2.05
C ASP A 59 10.92 -4.79 2.09
N LEU A 60 10.79 -3.96 1.07
CA LEU A 60 9.68 -3.02 0.99
C LEU A 60 8.34 -3.74 0.94
N ALA A 61 8.24 -4.77 0.10
CA ALA A 61 7.01 -5.54 -0.01
C ALA A 61 6.61 -6.14 1.33
N GLU A 62 7.57 -6.72 2.01
CA GLU A 62 7.31 -7.33 3.30
C GLU A 62 6.91 -6.27 4.33
N ALA A 63 7.59 -5.14 4.32
CA ALA A 63 7.32 -4.09 5.30
C ALA A 63 5.91 -3.53 5.20
N VAL A 64 5.35 -3.51 3.99
CA VAL A 64 4.00 -2.97 3.81
C VAL A 64 2.93 -4.06 3.75
N GLY A 65 3.28 -5.32 4.01
CA GLY A 65 2.30 -6.36 4.24
C GLY A 65 1.93 -7.21 3.03
N PHE A 66 2.72 -7.19 1.97
CA PHE A 66 2.50 -8.10 0.85
C PHE A 66 3.19 -9.42 1.10
N ALA A 67 2.60 -10.49 0.55
CA ALA A 67 3.14 -11.83 0.75
C ALA A 67 4.48 -12.01 0.06
N ASP A 68 4.64 -11.41 -1.12
CA ASP A 68 5.90 -11.51 -1.84
C ASP A 68 6.07 -10.29 -2.74
N GLN A 69 7.26 -10.17 -3.29
CA GLN A 69 7.60 -9.03 -4.12
C GLN A 69 6.83 -9.01 -5.43
N ALA A 70 6.55 -10.17 -5.99
CA ALA A 70 5.83 -10.22 -7.26
C ALA A 70 4.42 -9.67 -7.12
N HIS A 71 3.74 -10.04 -6.05
CA HIS A 71 2.39 -9.54 -5.79
C HIS A 71 2.42 -8.02 -5.55
N PHE A 72 3.38 -7.58 -4.76
CA PHE A 72 3.55 -6.15 -4.51
C PHE A 72 3.78 -5.39 -5.81
N SER A 73 4.68 -5.87 -6.65
CA SER A 73 5.00 -5.19 -7.90
C SER A 73 3.79 -5.10 -8.81
N LYS A 74 3.01 -6.18 -8.88
CA LYS A 74 1.82 -6.19 -9.71
C LYS A 74 0.80 -5.16 -9.22
N GLN A 75 0.54 -5.12 -7.93
CA GLN A 75 -0.43 -4.19 -7.36
C GLN A 75 0.05 -2.75 -7.50
N PHE A 76 1.33 -2.53 -7.28
CA PHE A 76 1.90 -1.20 -7.44
C PHE A 76 1.72 -0.70 -8.86
N LYS A 77 2.04 -1.54 -9.84
CA LYS A 77 1.91 -1.15 -11.23
C LYS A 77 0.46 -0.87 -11.61
N GLN A 78 -0.47 -1.66 -11.08
CA GLN A 78 -1.88 -1.44 -11.36
C GLN A 78 -2.36 -0.10 -10.84
N LYS A 79 -1.87 0.30 -9.67
CA LYS A 79 -2.29 1.55 -9.08
C LYS A 79 -1.54 2.75 -9.65
N GLU A 80 -0.25 2.64 -9.82
CA GLU A 80 0.58 3.78 -10.20
C GLU A 80 0.87 3.86 -11.70
N GLY A 81 0.61 2.80 -12.44
CA GLY A 81 0.86 2.77 -13.86
C GLY A 81 2.26 2.32 -14.24
N ILE A 82 3.18 2.29 -13.31
CA ILE A 82 4.54 1.81 -13.54
C ILE A 82 4.98 0.95 -12.37
N PRO A 83 5.95 0.04 -12.59
CA PRO A 83 6.44 -0.81 -11.51
C PRO A 83 7.15 -0.02 -10.42
N PRO A 84 7.23 -0.57 -9.21
CA PRO A 84 7.89 0.14 -8.12
C PRO A 84 9.35 0.41 -8.36
N SER A 85 10.04 -0.44 -9.11
CA SER A 85 11.45 -0.19 -9.42
C SER A 85 11.61 1.08 -10.27
N ILE A 86 10.72 1.28 -11.22
CA ILE A 86 10.76 2.48 -12.05
C ILE A 86 10.33 3.70 -11.24
N TRP A 87 9.27 3.56 -10.46
CA TRP A 87 8.80 4.65 -9.63
C TRP A 87 9.87 5.10 -8.65
N LYS A 88 10.55 4.14 -8.04
CA LYS A 88 11.63 4.43 -7.10
C LYS A 88 12.75 5.22 -7.76
N LYS A 89 13.10 4.83 -8.98
CA LYS A 89 14.14 5.51 -9.72
C LYS A 89 13.77 6.95 -10.05
N GLU A 90 12.50 7.16 -10.42
CA GLU A 90 12.04 8.46 -10.84
C GLU A 90 11.82 9.42 -9.69
N HIS A 91 11.46 8.91 -8.52
CA HIS A 91 11.09 9.75 -7.38
C HIS A 91 12.16 9.80 -6.32
N ARG A 92 13.31 9.21 -6.60
CA ARG A 92 14.41 9.20 -5.68
C ARG A 92 15.04 10.58 -5.59
N PRO A 93 15.35 11.09 -4.39
CA PRO A 93 15.97 12.40 -4.29
C PRO A 93 17.33 12.42 -4.97
N PRO A 94 17.77 13.58 -5.47
CA PRO A 94 19.09 13.67 -6.09
C PRO A 94 20.17 13.32 -5.10
N LYS A 95 21.11 12.54 -5.59
CA LYS A 95 22.18 12.15 -4.75
C LYS A 95 23.14 13.21 -4.51
N GLU A 96 23.32 13.96 -5.37
CA GLU A 96 24.22 14.85 -5.28
C GLU A 96 23.88 16.02 -5.18
N LYS A 97 24.29 16.51 -4.74
CA LYS A 97 23.94 17.51 -4.75
C LYS A 97 24.91 18.35 -4.94
N ILE A 98 25.25 18.55 -5.18
CA ILE A 98 26.22 19.07 -5.54
C ILE A 98 26.47 19.94 -5.16
#